data_1ab8334584ea1cc64ddf1d5e29dc8b8b
#
_entry.id   1ab8334584ea1cc64ddf1d5e29dc8b8b
#
_cell.length_a   1.000
_cell.length_b   1.000
_cell.length_c   1.000
_cell.angle_alpha   90.00
_cell.angle_beta   90.00
_cell.angle_gamma   90.00
#
_symmetry.space_group_name_H-M   'P 1'
#
loop_
_entity.id
_entity.type
_entity.pdbx_description
1 polymer ?
#
loop_
_entity_poly.entity_id
_entity_poly.type
_entity_poly.pdbx_seq_one_letter_code
_entity_poly.pdbx_strand_id
1 'polypeptide(L)'
;MLPPFHVPGLRGLAAHLHHNRTEARILIMTSEERREARYHRRKAARENRRRRRSEALGGADQVYSFRKMFKWGKKCCNNVRWKQSTQNFERHLFSGTARRRREVLSGKWRPKPGAHFTLRERGKVRPIDAPHINDRQIHKTHTKEVLEPLYTPGMIYYNGASQRGKGLQFHYKGLKKALRKTYRESGRSG
;
A
#
# COMPACT_ATOMS: atom_id res chain seq x y z
N MET A 1 -46.55 15.07 -40.96
CA MET A 1 -45.39 14.56 -40.22
C MET A 1 -45.55 14.95 -38.75
N LEU A 2 -45.98 14.03 -37.88
CA LEU A 2 -46.15 14.26 -36.45
C LEU A 2 -44.85 13.90 -35.75
N PRO A 3 -44.39 14.67 -34.75
CA PRO A 3 -43.16 14.36 -34.00
C PRO A 3 -43.37 13.14 -33.08
N PRO A 4 -42.31 12.37 -32.78
CA PRO A 4 -42.41 11.21 -31.90
C PRO A 4 -42.70 11.61 -30.47
N PHE A 5 -43.73 10.99 -29.88
CA PHE A 5 -44.06 11.13 -28.45
C PHE A 5 -42.91 10.68 -27.59
N HIS A 6 -42.29 11.61 -26.89
CA HIS A 6 -41.29 11.32 -25.85
C HIS A 6 -42.03 11.03 -24.53
N VAL A 7 -42.04 9.78 -24.08
CA VAL A 7 -42.62 9.39 -22.79
C VAL A 7 -41.52 9.51 -21.73
N PRO A 8 -41.50 10.55 -20.87
CA PRO A 8 -40.57 10.64 -19.77
C PRO A 8 -41.14 9.81 -18.60
N GLY A 9 -40.51 8.73 -18.23
CA GLY A 9 -40.88 8.01 -17.00
C GLY A 9 -40.41 6.57 -16.86
N LEU A 10 -40.00 5.87 -17.90
CA LEU A 10 -39.66 4.44 -17.79
C LEU A 10 -38.35 4.13 -17.06
N ARG A 11 -37.40 5.05 -17.02
CA ARG A 11 -36.13 4.85 -16.29
C ARG A 11 -36.30 4.91 -14.77
N GLY A 12 -37.20 5.71 -14.27
CA GLY A 12 -37.51 5.80 -12.83
C GLY A 12 -38.23 4.57 -12.28
N LEU A 13 -39.21 4.05 -13.06
CA LEU A 13 -39.98 2.86 -12.70
C LEU A 13 -39.10 1.59 -12.67
N ALA A 14 -38.18 1.42 -13.62
CA ALA A 14 -37.26 0.28 -13.63
C ALA A 14 -36.30 0.31 -12.44
N ALA A 15 -35.80 1.47 -12.05
CA ALA A 15 -34.92 1.64 -10.89
C ALA A 15 -35.69 1.34 -9.58
N HIS A 16 -36.94 1.77 -9.47
CA HIS A 16 -37.78 1.53 -8.29
C HIS A 16 -38.18 0.05 -8.13
N LEU A 17 -38.50 -0.62 -9.23
CA LEU A 17 -38.78 -2.07 -9.24
C LEU A 17 -37.53 -2.91 -8.92
N HIS A 18 -36.35 -2.48 -9.35
CA HIS A 18 -35.09 -3.14 -8.95
C HIS A 18 -34.77 -2.93 -7.48
N HIS A 19 -35.03 -1.74 -6.93
CA HIS A 19 -34.83 -1.45 -5.51
C HIS A 19 -35.75 -2.30 -4.63
N ASN A 20 -37.04 -2.35 -4.94
CA ASN A 20 -38.01 -3.16 -4.21
C ASN A 20 -37.74 -4.69 -4.27
N ARG A 21 -37.24 -5.19 -5.42
CA ARG A 21 -36.82 -6.60 -5.55
C ARG A 21 -35.59 -6.92 -4.70
N THR A 22 -34.69 -5.96 -4.60
CA THR A 22 -33.46 -6.13 -3.80
C THR A 22 -33.77 -6.12 -2.32
N GLU A 23 -34.65 -5.23 -1.87
CA GLU A 23 -35.12 -5.18 -0.46
C GLU A 23 -35.91 -6.42 -0.07
N ALA A 24 -36.84 -6.87 -0.90
CA ALA A 24 -37.59 -8.10 -0.67
C ALA A 24 -36.68 -9.33 -0.58
N ARG A 25 -35.64 -9.41 -1.39
CA ARG A 25 -34.64 -10.48 -1.35
C ARG A 25 -33.81 -10.46 -0.07
N ILE A 26 -33.51 -9.28 0.47
CA ILE A 26 -32.79 -9.10 1.74
C ILE A 26 -33.62 -9.55 2.92
N LEU A 27 -34.92 -9.37 2.88
CA LEU A 27 -35.87 -9.80 3.93
C LEU A 27 -35.99 -11.33 4.04
N ILE A 28 -35.78 -12.07 2.95
CA ILE A 28 -35.92 -13.54 2.89
C ILE A 28 -34.57 -14.23 3.20
N MET A 29 -33.43 -13.51 3.16
CA MET A 29 -32.12 -14.10 3.40
C MET A 29 -31.91 -14.50 4.86
N THR A 30 -31.31 -15.66 5.08
CA THR A 30 -30.87 -16.11 6.41
C THR A 30 -29.79 -15.17 6.99
N SER A 31 -29.52 -15.27 8.27
CA SER A 31 -28.48 -14.48 8.94
C SER A 31 -27.08 -14.75 8.35
N GLU A 32 -26.81 -15.99 7.97
CA GLU A 32 -25.55 -16.41 7.35
C GLU A 32 -25.40 -15.82 5.95
N GLU A 33 -26.40 -15.96 5.10
CA GLU A 33 -26.39 -15.38 3.76
C GLU A 33 -26.20 -13.85 3.79
N ARG A 34 -26.85 -13.16 4.74
CA ARG A 34 -26.64 -11.71 4.96
C ARG A 34 -25.21 -11.39 5.37
N ARG A 35 -24.57 -12.23 6.21
CA ARG A 35 -23.19 -12.08 6.63
C ARG A 35 -22.24 -12.30 5.46
N GLU A 36 -22.46 -13.32 4.66
CA GLU A 36 -21.68 -13.64 3.47
C GLU A 36 -21.81 -12.55 2.39
N ALA A 37 -23.03 -12.11 2.10
CA ALA A 37 -23.27 -11.01 1.17
C ALA A 37 -22.57 -9.71 1.61
N ARG A 38 -22.54 -9.41 2.91
CA ARG A 38 -21.78 -8.28 3.47
C ARG A 38 -20.28 -8.47 3.30
N TYR A 39 -19.78 -9.69 3.52
CA TYR A 39 -18.36 -10.01 3.30
C TYR A 39 -17.97 -9.79 1.84
N HIS A 40 -18.70 -10.34 0.88
CA HIS A 40 -18.44 -10.20 -0.55
C HIS A 40 -18.49 -8.74 -1.02
N ARG A 41 -19.49 -7.97 -0.59
CA ARG A 41 -19.56 -6.53 -0.87
C ARG A 41 -18.36 -5.77 -0.35
N ARG A 42 -17.94 -6.04 0.88
CA ARG A 42 -16.74 -5.39 1.47
C ARG A 42 -15.46 -5.81 0.76
N LYS A 43 -15.36 -7.08 0.35
CA LYS A 43 -14.23 -7.59 -0.43
C LYS A 43 -14.15 -6.88 -1.77
N ALA A 44 -15.22 -6.88 -2.55
CA ALA A 44 -15.31 -6.21 -3.85
C ALA A 44 -15.02 -4.70 -3.75
N ALA A 45 -15.54 -4.03 -2.73
CA ALA A 45 -15.27 -2.61 -2.50
C ALA A 45 -13.78 -2.33 -2.17
N ARG A 46 -13.09 -3.24 -1.46
CA ARG A 46 -11.64 -3.14 -1.21
C ARG A 46 -10.84 -3.36 -2.48
N GLU A 47 -11.20 -4.36 -3.28
CA GLU A 47 -10.56 -4.67 -4.56
C GLU A 47 -10.71 -3.52 -5.55
N ASN A 48 -11.92 -2.95 -5.68
CA ASN A 48 -12.17 -1.80 -6.53
C ASN A 48 -11.36 -0.56 -6.11
N ARG A 49 -11.27 -0.27 -4.80
CA ARG A 49 -10.42 0.80 -4.29
C ARG A 49 -8.95 0.56 -4.55
N ARG A 50 -8.48 -0.69 -4.46
CA ARG A 50 -7.10 -1.07 -4.77
C ARG A 50 -6.81 -0.90 -6.26
N ARG A 51 -7.73 -1.35 -7.13
CA ARG A 51 -7.62 -1.20 -8.59
C ARG A 51 -7.53 0.27 -8.99
N ARG A 52 -8.44 1.13 -8.51
CA ARG A 52 -8.40 2.59 -8.77
C ARG A 52 -7.07 3.22 -8.34
N ARG A 53 -6.53 2.81 -7.20
CA ARG A 53 -5.21 3.28 -6.76
C ARG A 53 -4.09 2.80 -7.66
N SER A 54 -4.15 1.55 -8.12
CA SER A 54 -3.18 1.00 -9.06
C SER A 54 -3.21 1.75 -10.40
N GLU A 55 -4.40 2.02 -10.92
CA GLU A 55 -4.60 2.81 -12.14
C GLU A 55 -4.05 4.24 -11.98
N ALA A 56 -4.26 4.87 -10.81
CA ALA A 56 -3.77 6.20 -10.51
C ALA A 56 -2.23 6.30 -10.38
N LEU A 57 -1.51 5.19 -10.16
CA LEU A 57 -0.04 5.18 -10.14
C LEU A 57 0.56 5.44 -11.53
N GLY A 58 -0.19 5.17 -12.58
CA GLY A 58 0.26 5.26 -13.97
C GLY A 58 1.17 4.10 -14.38
N GLY A 59 1.79 4.25 -15.53
CA GLY A 59 2.71 3.25 -16.09
C GLY A 59 4.07 3.20 -15.41
N ALA A 60 4.86 2.18 -15.75
CA ALA A 60 6.20 1.99 -15.24
C ALA A 60 7.11 3.22 -15.46
N ASP A 61 6.94 3.94 -16.57
CA ASP A 61 7.68 5.17 -16.86
C ASP A 61 7.43 6.28 -15.84
N GLN A 62 6.20 6.41 -15.33
CA GLN A 62 5.82 7.40 -14.33
C GLN A 62 6.33 7.00 -12.94
N VAL A 63 6.23 5.71 -12.60
CA VAL A 63 6.73 5.15 -11.34
C VAL A 63 8.24 5.28 -11.25
N TYR A 64 8.96 4.81 -12.27
CA TYR A 64 10.42 4.85 -12.36
C TYR A 64 10.93 6.06 -13.13
N SER A 65 10.24 7.22 -13.04
CA SER A 65 10.76 8.44 -13.64
C SER A 65 12.13 8.81 -13.05
N PHE A 66 12.98 9.41 -13.87
CA PHE A 66 14.36 9.78 -13.46
C PHE A 66 14.35 10.59 -12.16
N ARG A 67 13.46 11.59 -12.06
CA ARG A 67 13.34 12.47 -10.90
C ARG A 67 13.02 11.70 -9.60
N LYS A 68 12.10 10.74 -9.66
CA LYS A 68 11.73 9.92 -8.51
C LYS A 68 12.87 8.99 -8.11
N MET A 69 13.44 8.25 -9.07
CA MET A 69 14.58 7.38 -8.82
C MET A 69 15.78 8.14 -8.25
N PHE A 70 16.12 9.30 -8.80
CA PHE A 70 17.20 10.15 -8.31
C PHE A 70 16.97 10.64 -6.88
N LYS A 71 15.74 11.12 -6.59
CA LYS A 71 15.31 11.50 -5.24
C LYS A 71 15.52 10.37 -4.23
N TRP A 72 15.07 9.16 -4.55
CA TRP A 72 15.18 8.01 -3.65
C TRP A 72 16.62 7.48 -3.58
N GLY A 73 17.41 7.62 -4.64
CA GLY A 73 18.85 7.36 -4.64
C GLY A 73 19.58 8.23 -3.62
N LYS A 74 19.34 9.55 -3.63
CA LYS A 74 19.88 10.46 -2.61
C LYS A 74 19.49 10.03 -1.19
N LYS A 75 18.24 9.58 -0.99
CA LYS A 75 17.77 9.10 0.31
C LYS A 75 18.42 7.78 0.74
N CYS A 76 18.96 6.98 -0.19
CA CYS A 76 19.71 5.77 0.16
C CYS A 76 21.09 6.08 0.75
N CYS A 77 21.65 7.25 0.49
CA CYS A 77 22.96 7.68 1.04
C CYS A 77 22.88 8.21 2.46
N ASN A 78 21.67 8.50 2.97
CA ASN A 78 21.51 9.08 4.31
C ASN A 78 22.04 8.12 5.38
N ASN A 79 22.80 8.65 6.34
CA ASN A 79 23.40 7.96 7.48
C ASN A 79 24.46 6.88 7.12
N VAL A 80 24.87 6.78 5.86
CA VAL A 80 25.86 5.80 5.40
C VAL A 80 26.90 6.40 4.45
N ARG A 81 27.01 7.75 4.36
CA ARG A 81 27.96 8.45 3.50
C ARG A 81 29.43 8.21 3.83
N TRP A 82 29.70 7.76 5.04
CA TRP A 82 31.05 7.38 5.47
C TRP A 82 31.57 6.11 4.76
N LYS A 83 30.67 5.30 4.17
CA LYS A 83 31.06 4.07 3.45
C LYS A 83 31.57 4.40 2.04
N GLN A 84 32.71 3.86 1.66
CA GLN A 84 33.29 4.03 0.33
C GLN A 84 32.32 3.62 -0.80
N SER A 85 31.58 2.53 -0.62
CA SER A 85 30.55 2.08 -1.57
C SER A 85 29.43 3.11 -1.79
N THR A 86 29.07 3.83 -0.73
CA THR A 86 28.06 4.91 -0.82
C THR A 86 28.61 6.14 -1.51
N GLN A 87 29.87 6.51 -1.23
CA GLN A 87 30.53 7.63 -1.88
C GLN A 87 30.69 7.39 -3.39
N ASN A 88 31.09 6.18 -3.78
CA ASN A 88 31.15 5.79 -5.19
C ASN A 88 29.77 5.79 -5.85
N PHE A 89 28.73 5.34 -5.15
CA PHE A 89 27.35 5.40 -5.64
C PHE A 89 26.90 6.87 -5.81
N GLU A 90 27.18 7.75 -4.85
CA GLU A 90 26.76 9.16 -4.88
C GLU A 90 27.50 9.93 -5.99
N ARG A 91 28.78 9.66 -6.21
CA ARG A 91 29.60 10.24 -7.31
C ARG A 91 28.99 9.93 -8.68
N HIS A 92 28.51 8.73 -8.88
CA HIS A 92 27.89 8.26 -10.13
C HIS A 92 26.36 8.22 -10.09
N LEU A 93 25.73 8.96 -9.17
CA LEU A 93 24.29 8.86 -8.96
C LEU A 93 23.48 9.25 -10.19
N PHE A 94 23.87 10.31 -10.89
CA PHE A 94 23.14 10.79 -12.07
C PHE A 94 23.18 9.77 -13.21
N SER A 95 24.37 9.47 -13.71
CA SER A 95 24.55 8.51 -14.82
C SER A 95 24.07 7.10 -14.45
N GLY A 96 24.33 6.67 -13.22
CA GLY A 96 23.87 5.40 -12.69
C GLY A 96 22.34 5.31 -12.60
N THR A 97 21.65 6.39 -12.25
CA THR A 97 20.18 6.42 -12.23
C THR A 97 19.62 6.29 -13.64
N ALA A 98 20.19 7.00 -14.62
CA ALA A 98 19.75 6.89 -16.03
C ALA A 98 19.92 5.46 -16.56
N ARG A 99 21.04 4.81 -16.26
CA ARG A 99 21.29 3.41 -16.65
C ARG A 99 20.29 2.46 -15.98
N ARG A 100 20.16 2.51 -14.66
CA ARG A 100 19.23 1.64 -13.92
C ARG A 100 17.77 1.82 -14.34
N ARG A 101 17.37 3.07 -14.65
CA ARG A 101 16.05 3.33 -15.20
C ARG A 101 15.82 2.58 -16.52
N ARG A 102 16.77 2.65 -17.46
CA ARG A 102 16.69 1.90 -18.73
C ARG A 102 16.61 0.39 -18.49
N GLU A 103 17.43 -0.14 -17.60
CA GLU A 103 17.45 -1.56 -17.26
C GLU A 103 16.09 -2.02 -16.68
N VAL A 104 15.49 -1.24 -15.78
CA VAL A 104 14.17 -1.54 -15.19
C VAL A 104 13.07 -1.49 -16.23
N LEU A 105 13.02 -0.43 -17.04
CA LEU A 105 11.96 -0.27 -18.05
C LEU A 105 12.05 -1.29 -19.19
N SER A 106 13.25 -1.73 -19.52
CA SER A 106 13.47 -2.79 -20.54
C SER A 106 13.30 -4.21 -19.98
N GLY A 107 13.03 -4.40 -18.67
CA GLY A 107 12.96 -5.70 -18.03
C GLY A 107 14.31 -6.43 -17.89
N LYS A 108 15.41 -5.78 -18.24
CA LYS A 108 16.77 -6.34 -18.21
C LYS A 108 17.46 -6.20 -16.85
N TRP A 109 16.87 -5.46 -15.93
CA TRP A 109 17.43 -5.31 -14.58
C TRP A 109 17.54 -6.67 -13.88
N ARG A 110 18.69 -6.91 -13.26
CA ARG A 110 18.94 -8.06 -12.38
C ARG A 110 19.60 -7.54 -11.10
N PRO A 111 19.21 -8.09 -9.93
CA PRO A 111 19.82 -7.73 -8.66
C PRO A 111 21.32 -8.11 -8.67
N LYS A 112 22.13 -7.27 -8.05
CA LYS A 112 23.55 -7.53 -7.82
C LYS A 112 23.74 -8.37 -6.57
N PRO A 113 24.84 -9.15 -6.48
CA PRO A 113 25.19 -9.83 -5.25
C PRO A 113 25.20 -8.85 -4.07
N GLY A 114 24.52 -9.22 -3.00
CA GLY A 114 24.49 -8.50 -1.75
C GLY A 114 25.67 -8.87 -0.84
N ALA A 115 25.80 -8.18 0.28
CA ALA A 115 26.73 -8.54 1.33
C ALA A 115 26.02 -9.41 2.37
N HIS A 116 26.61 -10.59 2.66
CA HIS A 116 26.14 -11.50 3.70
C HIS A 116 27.03 -11.35 4.92
N PHE A 117 26.46 -11.10 6.10
CA PHE A 117 27.19 -11.03 7.35
C PHE A 117 26.31 -11.40 8.53
N THR A 118 26.94 -11.75 9.64
CA THR A 118 26.25 -12.10 10.86
C THR A 118 26.28 -10.94 11.84
N LEU A 119 25.11 -10.47 12.26
CA LEU A 119 24.96 -9.47 13.31
C LEU A 119 24.72 -10.17 14.65
N ARG A 120 25.54 -9.83 15.64
CA ARG A 120 25.34 -10.26 17.04
C ARG A 120 24.83 -9.07 17.84
N GLU A 121 23.61 -9.17 18.36
CA GLU A 121 22.98 -8.10 19.13
C GLU A 121 22.22 -8.70 20.32
N ARG A 122 22.52 -8.24 21.52
CA ARG A 122 21.85 -8.65 22.76
C ARG A 122 21.71 -10.18 22.91
N GLY A 123 22.80 -10.90 22.68
CA GLY A 123 22.83 -12.37 22.76
C GLY A 123 22.15 -13.12 21.59
N LYS A 124 21.57 -12.42 20.62
CA LYS A 124 20.97 -13.03 19.42
C LYS A 124 21.91 -12.93 18.24
N VAL A 125 22.03 -14.02 17.52
CA VAL A 125 22.80 -14.13 16.28
C VAL A 125 21.82 -14.08 15.10
N ARG A 126 22.02 -13.12 14.17
CA ARG A 126 21.14 -12.92 13.02
C ARG A 126 21.96 -12.89 11.75
N PRO A 127 21.73 -13.82 10.79
CA PRO A 127 22.27 -13.67 9.46
C PRO A 127 21.59 -12.48 8.76
N ILE A 128 22.36 -11.62 8.15
CA ILE A 128 21.89 -10.42 7.45
C ILE A 128 22.31 -10.48 5.99
N ASP A 129 21.34 -10.36 5.11
CA ASP A 129 21.53 -10.20 3.68
C ASP A 129 21.27 -8.74 3.30
N ALA A 130 22.35 -7.99 3.06
CA ALA A 130 22.25 -6.58 2.72
C ALA A 130 22.31 -6.39 1.19
N PRO A 131 21.24 -5.91 0.56
CA PRO A 131 21.24 -5.69 -0.89
C PRO A 131 22.24 -4.60 -1.28
N HIS A 132 22.82 -4.75 -2.47
CA HIS A 132 23.72 -3.77 -3.03
C HIS A 132 23.06 -2.39 -3.12
N ILE A 133 23.82 -1.28 -2.92
CA ILE A 133 23.26 0.07 -2.86
C ILE A 133 22.51 0.48 -4.14
N ASN A 134 22.92 -0.01 -5.30
CA ASN A 134 22.21 0.21 -6.56
C ASN A 134 20.80 -0.36 -6.54
N ASP A 135 20.64 -1.57 -5.98
CA ASP A 135 19.36 -2.27 -5.91
C ASP A 135 18.48 -1.66 -4.83
N ARG A 136 19.10 -1.19 -3.73
CA ARG A 136 18.37 -0.43 -2.69
C ARG A 136 17.69 0.82 -3.26
N GLN A 137 18.26 1.47 -4.28
CA GLN A 137 17.60 2.60 -4.96
C GLN A 137 16.31 2.15 -5.65
N ILE A 138 16.35 1.03 -6.38
CA ILE A 138 15.18 0.49 -7.09
C ILE A 138 14.12 0.02 -6.08
N HIS A 139 14.53 -0.78 -5.08
CA HIS A 139 13.63 -1.25 -4.03
C HIS A 139 12.96 -0.08 -3.29
N LYS A 140 13.72 0.96 -2.94
CA LYS A 140 13.18 2.14 -2.26
C LYS A 140 12.23 2.93 -3.13
N THR A 141 12.53 3.08 -4.43
CA THR A 141 11.63 3.71 -5.39
C THR A 141 10.34 2.92 -5.49
N HIS A 142 10.42 1.61 -5.69
CA HIS A 142 9.24 0.74 -5.77
C HIS A 142 8.39 0.80 -4.48
N THR A 143 9.03 0.69 -3.33
CA THR A 143 8.33 0.77 -2.04
C THR A 143 7.58 2.10 -1.87
N LYS A 144 8.23 3.22 -2.19
CA LYS A 144 7.67 4.56 -1.96
C LYS A 144 6.66 5.00 -3.01
N GLU A 145 6.87 4.61 -4.25
CA GLU A 145 6.04 5.06 -5.37
C GLU A 145 4.93 4.06 -5.73
N VAL A 146 5.04 2.79 -5.29
CA VAL A 146 4.03 1.75 -5.58
C VAL A 146 3.44 1.15 -4.31
N LEU A 147 4.28 0.51 -3.48
CA LEU A 147 3.75 -0.29 -2.36
C LEU A 147 3.08 0.58 -1.29
N GLU A 148 3.69 1.67 -0.88
CA GLU A 148 3.09 2.56 0.13
C GLU A 148 1.76 3.16 -0.34
N PRO A 149 1.65 3.81 -1.52
CA PRO A 149 0.38 4.35 -1.99
C PRO A 149 -0.71 3.30 -2.20
N LEU A 150 -0.32 2.09 -2.61
CA LEU A 150 -1.26 1.02 -2.92
C LEU A 150 -1.82 0.36 -1.65
N TYR A 151 -0.96 0.05 -0.68
CA TYR A 151 -1.31 -0.78 0.47
C TYR A 151 -1.60 0.01 1.74
N THR A 152 -0.87 1.10 2.03
CA THR A 152 -1.04 1.86 3.28
C THR A 152 -2.48 2.29 3.57
N PRO A 153 -3.26 2.79 2.59
CA PRO A 153 -4.64 3.19 2.84
C PRO A 153 -5.60 2.03 3.14
N GLY A 154 -5.20 0.79 2.87
CA GLY A 154 -5.98 -0.41 3.17
C GLY A 154 -5.57 -1.14 4.44
N MET A 155 -4.52 -0.70 5.10
CA MET A 155 -4.03 -1.32 6.34
C MET A 155 -4.92 -1.02 7.53
N ILE A 156 -4.93 -1.94 8.49
CA ILE A 156 -5.63 -1.75 9.77
C ILE A 156 -5.11 -0.48 10.46
N TYR A 157 -6.00 0.30 11.06
CA TYR A 157 -5.65 1.57 11.69
C TYR A 157 -4.48 1.46 12.68
N TYR A 158 -4.46 0.42 13.52
CA TYR A 158 -3.39 0.17 14.47
C TYR A 158 -2.17 -0.58 13.90
N ASN A 159 -2.10 -0.82 12.59
CA ASN A 159 -0.85 -1.28 11.98
C ASN A 159 0.15 -0.13 11.91
N GLY A 160 1.15 -0.17 12.76
CA GLY A 160 2.19 0.86 12.83
C GLY A 160 3.54 0.42 12.25
N ALA A 161 3.65 -0.82 11.79
CA ALA A 161 4.89 -1.34 11.25
C ALA A 161 5.34 -0.49 10.04
N SER A 162 6.49 0.18 10.19
CA SER A 162 7.09 1.04 9.17
C SER A 162 6.23 2.19 8.65
N GLN A 163 5.15 2.56 9.36
CA GLN A 163 4.31 3.70 9.01
C GLN A 163 4.75 4.97 9.70
N ARG A 164 4.87 6.06 8.91
CA ARG A 164 5.21 7.38 9.45
C ARG A 164 4.12 7.87 10.41
N GLY A 165 4.53 8.37 11.56
CA GLY A 165 3.61 8.90 12.59
C GLY A 165 2.95 7.82 13.47
N LYS A 166 3.17 6.54 13.19
CA LYS A 166 2.63 5.41 13.96
C LYS A 166 3.72 4.62 14.67
N GLY A 167 4.52 5.30 15.48
CA GLY A 167 5.54 4.65 16.34
C GLY A 167 4.96 4.03 17.61
N LEU A 168 5.83 3.57 18.50
CA LEU A 168 5.48 2.93 19.77
C LEU A 168 4.46 3.72 20.59
N GLN A 169 4.61 5.05 20.66
CA GLN A 169 3.70 5.93 21.40
C GLN A 169 2.27 5.91 20.85
N PHE A 170 2.12 5.78 19.52
CA PHE A 170 0.80 5.65 18.90
C PHE A 170 0.10 4.36 19.37
N HIS A 171 0.82 3.24 19.38
CA HIS A 171 0.29 1.95 19.83
C HIS A 171 -0.04 1.96 21.32
N TYR A 172 0.84 2.52 22.14
CA TYR A 172 0.61 2.64 23.58
C TYR A 172 -0.66 3.44 23.88
N LYS A 173 -0.85 4.59 23.22
CA LYS A 173 -2.10 5.38 23.35
C LYS A 173 -3.33 4.59 22.92
N GLY A 174 -3.23 3.83 21.83
CA GLY A 174 -4.31 2.97 21.34
C GLY A 174 -4.69 1.86 22.33
N LEU A 175 -3.69 1.16 22.86
CA LEU A 175 -3.88 0.13 23.88
C LEU A 175 -4.55 0.70 25.13
N LYS A 176 -4.03 1.81 25.67
CA LYS A 176 -4.62 2.48 26.83
C LYS A 176 -6.09 2.87 26.64
N LYS A 177 -6.42 3.35 25.42
CA LYS A 177 -7.82 3.67 25.05
C LYS A 177 -8.69 2.41 25.02
N ALA A 178 -8.21 1.33 24.44
CA ALA A 178 -8.93 0.05 24.38
C ALA A 178 -9.17 -0.52 25.77
N LEU A 179 -8.16 -0.59 26.62
CA LEU A 179 -8.27 -1.07 28.01
C LEU A 179 -9.30 -0.28 28.82
N ARG A 180 -9.24 1.06 28.73
CA ARG A 180 -10.24 1.91 29.41
C ARG A 180 -11.67 1.68 28.92
N LYS A 181 -11.83 1.41 27.61
CA LYS A 181 -13.14 1.09 27.04
C LYS A 181 -13.66 -0.24 27.59
N THR A 182 -12.84 -1.30 27.54
CA THR A 182 -13.19 -2.62 28.06
C THR A 182 -13.52 -2.56 29.55
N TYR A 183 -12.72 -1.85 30.35
CA TYR A 183 -12.99 -1.67 31.78
C TYR A 183 -14.38 -1.04 32.06
N ARG A 184 -14.74 0.01 31.30
CA ARG A 184 -16.05 0.66 31.44
C ARG A 184 -17.21 -0.27 31.05
N GLU A 185 -17.02 -1.08 30.00
CA GLU A 185 -18.04 -1.99 29.49
C GLU A 185 -18.19 -3.25 30.35
N SER A 186 -17.13 -3.76 30.92
CA SER A 186 -17.16 -4.97 31.75
C SER A 186 -17.48 -4.72 33.23
N GLY A 187 -17.36 -3.49 33.71
CA GLY A 187 -17.56 -3.14 35.13
C GLY A 187 -16.60 -3.85 36.10
N ARG A 188 -15.56 -4.53 35.60
CA ARG A 188 -14.58 -5.29 36.39
C ARG A 188 -13.24 -4.59 36.37
N SER A 189 -12.70 -4.35 37.56
CA SER A 189 -11.26 -4.20 37.77
C SER A 189 -10.61 -5.55 37.50
N GLY A 190 -9.83 -5.64 36.41
CA GLY A 190 -8.93 -6.78 36.19
C GLY A 190 -7.70 -6.64 37.04
#